data_425e4786dc12039116f76cafdfe15f2a
#
_entry.id   425e4786dc12039116f76cafdfe15f2a
#
_cell.length_a   1.000
_cell.length_b   1.000
_cell.length_c   1.000
_cell.angle_alpha   90.00
_cell.angle_beta   90.00
_cell.angle_gamma   90.00
#
_symmetry.space_group_name_H-M   'P 1'
#
loop_
_entity.id
_entity.type
_entity.pdbx_description
1 polymer ?
#
loop_
_entity_poly.entity_id
_entity_poly.type
_entity_poly.pdbx_seq_one_letter_code
_entity_poly.pdbx_strand_id
1 'polypeptide(L)'
;STLFPYTTLFRSVGIGGGHFPHAARSNFNLTYILLDNSIYGLTKGQVSPTSPMGMKSGTSPYGNIARPLNPTTLALAYGATFVARTFSRERDMVSELITKAIQHKGFSFVHDLSPCVVFNKDVTYNSLNDVTAKLPDEHDILDRSNAMSMADSTDPVYQGLFFREEIPSFDDHVKQVKDGLRH
;
A
#
# COMPACT_ATOMS: atom_id res chain seq x y z
N SER A 1 3.97 -6.82 -20.62
CA SER A 1 2.59 -6.65 -20.14
C SER A 1 2.60 -6.50 -18.64
N THR A 2 2.16 -5.36 -18.15
CA THR A 2 2.08 -5.10 -16.70
C THR A 2 0.90 -5.85 -16.14
N LEU A 3 1.11 -6.74 -15.17
CA LEU A 3 0.06 -7.41 -14.42
C LEU A 3 -0.56 -6.44 -13.42
N PHE A 4 -1.89 -6.38 -13.35
CA PHE A 4 -2.65 -5.52 -12.42
C PHE A 4 -3.44 -6.37 -11.42
N PRO A 5 -2.87 -6.88 -10.33
CA PRO A 5 -3.67 -7.40 -9.26
C PRO A 5 -4.15 -6.26 -8.36
N TYR A 6 -5.46 -6.01 -8.35
CA TYR A 6 -6.06 -5.35 -7.20
C TYR A 6 -6.45 -6.43 -6.18
N THR A 7 -6.31 -6.13 -4.92
CA THR A 7 -6.55 -7.11 -3.88
C THR A 7 -7.06 -6.46 -2.60
N THR A 8 -7.86 -7.23 -1.85
CA THR A 8 -8.35 -6.82 -0.54
C THR A 8 -7.33 -7.22 0.53
N LEU A 9 -7.41 -6.59 1.70
CA LEU A 9 -6.57 -6.84 2.88
C LEU A 9 -6.33 -8.32 3.20
N PHE A 10 -7.37 -9.17 3.07
CA PHE A 10 -7.29 -10.59 3.38
C PHE A 10 -6.24 -11.30 2.54
N ARG A 11 -6.23 -11.07 1.23
CA ARG A 11 -5.31 -11.72 0.29
C ARG A 11 -3.93 -11.06 0.24
N SER A 12 -3.83 -9.79 0.62
CA SER A 12 -2.62 -8.99 0.48
C SER A 12 -1.66 -9.12 1.65
N VAL A 13 -2.08 -8.60 2.79
CA VAL A 13 -1.25 -8.45 3.99
C VAL A 13 -1.70 -9.36 5.13
N GLY A 14 -2.84 -10.07 4.95
CA GLY A 14 -3.24 -11.16 5.81
C GLY A 14 -2.57 -12.47 5.38
N ILE A 15 -3.34 -13.40 4.78
CA ILE A 15 -2.83 -14.73 4.33
C ILE A 15 -1.75 -14.60 3.25
N GLY A 16 -1.87 -13.63 2.33
CA GLY A 16 -0.92 -13.39 1.24
C GLY A 16 0.34 -12.62 1.62
N GLY A 17 0.50 -12.23 2.88
CA GLY A 17 1.60 -11.39 3.35
C GLY A 17 3.01 -11.93 3.04
N GLY A 18 3.15 -13.23 2.86
CA GLY A 18 4.42 -13.86 2.48
C GLY A 18 4.85 -13.62 1.03
N HIS A 19 3.93 -13.36 0.10
CA HIS A 19 4.25 -13.16 -1.33
C HIS A 19 4.63 -11.70 -1.65
N PHE A 20 4.07 -10.75 -0.92
CA PHE A 20 4.32 -9.33 -1.11
C PHE A 20 5.82 -8.95 -1.02
N PRO A 21 6.57 -9.37 0.03
CA PRO A 21 8.00 -9.09 0.14
C PRO A 21 8.81 -9.61 -1.05
N HIS A 22 8.50 -10.83 -1.52
CA HIS A 22 9.21 -11.42 -2.64
C HIS A 22 9.00 -10.66 -3.94
N ALA A 23 7.77 -10.23 -4.22
CA ALA A 23 7.45 -9.44 -5.40
C ALA A 23 8.13 -8.07 -5.37
N ALA A 24 8.08 -7.37 -4.24
CA ALA A 24 8.70 -6.06 -4.04
C ALA A 24 10.23 -6.15 -4.15
N ARG A 25 10.86 -7.05 -3.38
CA ARG A 25 12.32 -7.25 -3.38
C ARG A 25 12.89 -7.63 -4.76
N SER A 26 12.16 -8.42 -5.50
CA SER A 26 12.58 -8.85 -6.84
C SER A 26 12.34 -7.79 -7.91
N ASN A 27 11.67 -6.70 -7.59
CA ASN A 27 11.31 -5.63 -8.52
C ASN A 27 10.63 -6.14 -9.79
N PHE A 28 9.65 -7.06 -9.64
CA PHE A 28 8.84 -7.50 -10.77
C PHE A 28 8.11 -6.31 -11.39
N ASN A 29 7.97 -6.31 -12.71
CA ASN A 29 7.18 -5.30 -13.42
C ASN A 29 5.68 -5.52 -13.16
N LEU A 30 5.23 -5.06 -11.99
CA LEU A 30 3.92 -5.35 -11.41
C LEU A 30 3.39 -4.13 -10.66
N THR A 31 2.15 -3.74 -10.93
CA THR A 31 1.42 -2.75 -10.13
C THR A 31 0.50 -3.46 -9.14
N TYR A 32 0.73 -3.23 -7.86
CA TYR A 32 -0.02 -3.83 -6.77
C TYR A 32 -0.85 -2.77 -6.06
N ILE A 33 -2.18 -2.87 -6.16
CA ILE A 33 -3.13 -1.94 -5.54
C ILE A 33 -3.81 -2.63 -4.36
N LEU A 34 -3.58 -2.09 -3.17
CA LEU A 34 -4.21 -2.55 -1.94
C LEU A 34 -5.41 -1.65 -1.59
N LEU A 35 -6.62 -2.20 -1.65
CA LEU A 35 -7.81 -1.55 -1.12
C LEU A 35 -7.94 -1.88 0.37
N ASP A 36 -7.64 -0.90 1.22
CA ASP A 36 -7.63 -1.05 2.67
C ASP A 36 -8.89 -0.47 3.31
N ASN A 37 -9.76 -1.35 3.78
CA ASN A 37 -10.96 -0.98 4.53
C ASN A 37 -10.83 -1.20 6.04
N SER A 38 -9.65 -1.56 6.51
CA SER A 38 -9.30 -1.82 7.92
C SER A 38 -10.18 -2.87 8.61
N ILE A 39 -10.83 -3.77 7.85
CA ILE A 39 -11.72 -4.82 8.38
C ILE A 39 -11.90 -5.95 7.38
N TYR A 40 -12.18 -7.16 7.83
CA TYR A 40 -12.64 -8.25 6.95
C TYR A 40 -14.15 -8.13 6.69
N GLY A 41 -14.54 -7.32 5.71
CA GLY A 41 -15.94 -7.03 5.40
C GLY A 41 -16.71 -8.23 4.85
N LEU A 42 -16.09 -9.06 3.99
CA LEU A 42 -16.74 -10.23 3.37
C LEU A 42 -17.20 -11.25 4.41
N THR A 43 -16.44 -11.44 5.47
CA THR A 43 -16.72 -12.39 6.56
C THR A 43 -17.48 -11.76 7.73
N LYS A 44 -18.10 -10.60 7.52
CA LYS A 44 -18.98 -9.87 8.46
C LYS A 44 -18.28 -9.16 9.62
N GLY A 45 -17.07 -8.65 9.38
CA GLY A 45 -16.51 -7.62 10.26
C GLY A 45 -15.50 -8.09 11.30
N GLN A 46 -14.67 -9.10 11.01
CA GLN A 46 -13.54 -9.43 11.85
C GLN A 46 -12.42 -8.39 11.71
N VAL A 47 -11.60 -8.25 12.74
CA VAL A 47 -10.40 -7.42 12.69
C VAL A 47 -9.44 -7.92 11.61
N SER A 48 -8.84 -7.00 10.89
CA SER A 48 -7.83 -7.24 9.85
C SER A 48 -6.44 -6.82 10.35
N PRO A 49 -5.35 -7.12 9.64
CA PRO A 49 -4.02 -6.67 10.03
C PRO A 49 -3.87 -5.15 10.16
N THR A 50 -4.70 -4.36 9.46
CA THR A 50 -4.67 -2.89 9.50
C THR A 50 -5.72 -2.30 10.44
N SER A 51 -6.50 -3.13 11.15
CA SER A 51 -7.51 -2.66 12.10
C SER A 51 -6.88 -1.90 13.26
N PRO A 52 -7.39 -0.73 13.64
CA PRO A 52 -6.89 0.03 14.78
C PRO A 52 -6.92 -0.77 16.09
N MET A 53 -5.99 -0.46 17.01
CA MET A 53 -6.06 -0.98 18.38
C MET A 53 -7.34 -0.50 19.04
N GLY A 54 -7.94 -1.37 19.87
CA GLY A 54 -9.19 -1.09 20.57
C GLY A 54 -10.46 -1.26 19.72
N MET A 55 -10.33 -1.43 18.39
CA MET A 55 -11.49 -1.66 17.52
C MET A 55 -12.27 -2.89 17.93
N LYS A 56 -13.58 -2.72 18.23
CA LYS A 56 -14.47 -3.81 18.62
C LYS A 56 -15.10 -4.47 17.40
N SER A 57 -15.19 -5.79 17.44
CA SER A 57 -15.87 -6.60 16.43
C SER A 57 -16.53 -7.82 17.06
N GLY A 58 -17.33 -8.56 16.28
CA GLY A 58 -17.97 -9.79 16.78
C GLY A 58 -16.98 -10.84 17.29
N THR A 59 -15.77 -10.90 16.74
CA THR A 59 -14.70 -11.81 17.15
C THR A 59 -13.69 -11.19 18.13
N SER A 60 -13.78 -9.88 18.36
CA SER A 60 -12.92 -9.12 19.27
C SER A 60 -13.79 -8.19 20.12
N PRO A 61 -14.65 -8.72 21.02
CA PRO A 61 -15.62 -7.92 21.77
C PRO A 61 -14.96 -6.97 22.77
N TYR A 62 -13.75 -7.28 23.21
CA TYR A 62 -12.96 -6.45 24.13
C TYR A 62 -12.03 -5.46 23.40
N GLY A 63 -12.04 -5.49 22.07
CA GLY A 63 -11.19 -4.66 21.22
C GLY A 63 -9.99 -5.41 20.64
N ASN A 64 -9.48 -4.89 19.50
CA ASN A 64 -8.26 -5.40 18.91
C ASN A 64 -7.05 -5.05 19.78
N ILE A 65 -6.27 -6.04 20.18
CA ILE A 65 -5.05 -5.87 21.01
C ILE A 65 -3.76 -5.84 20.17
N ALA A 66 -3.84 -6.21 18.88
CA ALA A 66 -2.70 -6.21 17.99
C ALA A 66 -2.44 -4.79 17.44
N ARG A 67 -1.16 -4.45 17.27
CA ARG A 67 -0.79 -3.22 16.56
C ARG A 67 -1.16 -3.31 15.09
N PRO A 68 -1.73 -2.27 14.50
CA PRO A 68 -2.04 -2.27 13.08
C PRO A 68 -0.75 -2.31 12.26
N LEU A 69 -0.80 -3.11 11.20
CA LEU A 69 0.22 -3.14 10.18
C LEU A 69 0.15 -1.86 9.34
N ASN A 70 1.29 -1.30 8.95
CA ASN A 70 1.36 -0.20 7.99
C ASN A 70 1.85 -0.73 6.63
N PRO A 71 0.94 -0.94 5.64
CA PRO A 71 1.33 -1.50 4.35
C PRO A 71 2.27 -0.60 3.55
N THR A 72 2.17 0.72 3.69
CA THR A 72 3.04 1.68 2.98
C THR A 72 4.47 1.58 3.48
N THR A 73 4.67 1.55 4.80
CA THR A 73 6.00 1.35 5.40
C THR A 73 6.60 0.00 5.01
N LEU A 74 5.79 -1.06 4.98
CA LEU A 74 6.25 -2.37 4.53
C LEU A 74 6.71 -2.37 3.08
N ALA A 75 5.94 -1.72 2.18
CA ALA A 75 6.33 -1.61 0.77
C ALA A 75 7.70 -0.95 0.61
N LEU A 76 7.93 0.14 1.34
CA LEU A 76 9.21 0.84 1.37
C LEU A 76 10.34 -0.06 1.92
N ALA A 77 10.07 -0.75 3.04
CA ALA A 77 11.05 -1.64 3.68
C ALA A 77 11.43 -2.85 2.80
N TYR A 78 10.49 -3.37 2.02
CA TYR A 78 10.74 -4.48 1.10
C TYR A 78 11.35 -4.06 -0.25
N GLY A 79 11.63 -2.78 -0.45
CA GLY A 79 12.32 -2.28 -1.62
C GLY A 79 11.44 -2.02 -2.84
N ALA A 80 10.13 -1.80 -2.66
CA ALA A 80 9.27 -1.33 -3.74
C ALA A 80 9.84 -0.04 -4.35
N THR A 81 9.84 0.04 -5.68
CA THR A 81 10.46 1.14 -6.44
C THR A 81 9.48 2.27 -6.75
N PHE A 82 8.19 2.05 -6.53
CA PHE A 82 7.15 3.06 -6.55
C PHE A 82 6.19 2.80 -5.38
N VAL A 83 6.01 3.78 -4.49
CA VAL A 83 5.12 3.66 -3.33
C VAL A 83 4.26 4.90 -3.19
N ALA A 84 2.94 4.71 -3.22
CA ALA A 84 1.96 5.77 -3.04
C ALA A 84 0.87 5.36 -2.04
N ARG A 85 0.29 6.35 -1.37
CA ARG A 85 -0.94 6.20 -0.58
C ARG A 85 -2.00 7.15 -1.08
N THR A 86 -3.21 6.64 -1.21
CA THR A 86 -4.39 7.40 -1.65
C THR A 86 -5.52 7.25 -0.66
N PHE A 87 -6.52 8.11 -0.79
CA PHE A 87 -7.80 7.99 -0.10
C PHE A 87 -8.91 7.96 -1.15
N SER A 88 -9.73 6.93 -1.14
CA SER A 88 -10.74 6.66 -2.18
C SER A 88 -11.75 7.80 -2.41
N ARG A 89 -11.83 8.77 -1.50
CA ARG A 89 -12.60 10.02 -1.67
C ARG A 89 -11.94 10.97 -2.67
N GLU A 90 -10.62 10.99 -2.74
CA GLU A 90 -9.81 11.88 -3.60
C GLU A 90 -9.64 11.27 -5.00
N ARG A 91 -10.72 11.18 -5.77
CA ARG A 91 -10.78 10.44 -7.04
C ARG A 91 -9.71 10.82 -8.05
N ASP A 92 -9.42 12.12 -8.16
CA ASP A 92 -8.41 12.62 -9.12
C ASP A 92 -7.01 12.15 -8.72
N MET A 93 -6.66 12.23 -7.43
CA MET A 93 -5.39 11.73 -6.91
C MET A 93 -5.28 10.20 -7.08
N VAL A 94 -6.35 9.45 -6.79
CA VAL A 94 -6.40 8.00 -6.99
C VAL A 94 -6.10 7.66 -8.44
N SER A 95 -6.80 8.31 -9.39
CA SER A 95 -6.62 8.09 -10.83
C SER A 95 -5.21 8.45 -11.29
N GLU A 96 -4.69 9.59 -10.86
CA GLU A 96 -3.35 10.06 -11.20
C GLU A 96 -2.28 9.09 -10.70
N LEU A 97 -2.31 8.72 -9.41
CA LEU A 97 -1.26 7.88 -8.81
C LEU A 97 -1.32 6.43 -9.30
N ILE A 98 -2.51 5.88 -9.55
CA ILE A 98 -2.64 4.56 -10.19
C ILE A 98 -2.09 4.61 -11.62
N THR A 99 -2.37 5.66 -12.38
CA THR A 99 -1.83 5.83 -13.74
C THR A 99 -0.30 5.88 -13.72
N LYS A 100 0.28 6.68 -12.82
CA LYS A 100 1.75 6.75 -12.64
C LYS A 100 2.34 5.41 -12.21
N ALA A 101 1.67 4.69 -11.32
CA ALA A 101 2.09 3.36 -10.87
C ALA A 101 2.11 2.33 -12.02
N ILE A 102 1.11 2.39 -12.92
CA ILE A 102 1.02 1.53 -14.11
C ILE A 102 2.15 1.84 -15.11
N GLN A 103 2.50 3.11 -15.27
CA GLN A 103 3.54 3.56 -16.17
C GLN A 103 4.96 3.32 -15.64
N HIS A 104 5.09 3.13 -14.32
CA HIS A 104 6.38 2.85 -13.70
C HIS A 104 6.89 1.46 -14.08
N LYS A 105 8.19 1.35 -14.33
CA LYS A 105 8.86 0.10 -14.65
C LYS A 105 9.49 -0.50 -13.39
N GLY A 106 8.95 -1.60 -12.93
CA GLY A 106 9.33 -2.23 -11.67
C GLY A 106 8.11 -2.48 -10.78
N PHE A 107 8.36 -2.71 -9.49
CA PHE A 107 7.29 -3.01 -8.53
C PHE A 107 6.68 -1.72 -7.99
N SER A 108 5.42 -1.49 -8.34
CA SER A 108 4.62 -0.37 -7.87
C SER A 108 3.62 -0.82 -6.82
N PHE A 109 3.55 -0.08 -5.72
CA PHE A 109 2.58 -0.29 -4.66
C PHE A 109 1.72 0.96 -4.45
N VAL A 110 0.40 0.79 -4.50
CA VAL A 110 -0.57 1.84 -4.18
C VAL A 110 -1.46 1.36 -3.04
N HIS A 111 -1.40 2.04 -1.90
CA HIS A 111 -2.24 1.80 -0.74
C HIS A 111 -3.42 2.76 -0.77
N ASP A 112 -4.61 2.27 -1.14
CA ASP A 112 -5.83 3.07 -1.15
C ASP A 112 -6.62 2.86 0.15
N LEU A 113 -6.74 3.92 0.95
CA LEU A 113 -7.59 3.96 2.14
C LEU A 113 -9.05 4.01 1.70
N SER A 114 -9.76 2.90 1.84
CA SER A 114 -11.13 2.71 1.36
C SER A 114 -12.03 2.18 2.49
N PRO A 115 -12.48 3.04 3.42
CA PRO A 115 -13.20 2.61 4.61
C PRO A 115 -14.48 1.87 4.30
N CYS A 116 -14.75 0.81 5.07
CA CYS A 116 -15.97 0.02 4.96
C CYS A 116 -17.15 0.75 5.59
N VAL A 117 -18.11 1.19 4.79
CA VAL A 117 -19.30 1.92 5.27
C VAL A 117 -20.31 1.05 6.02
N VAL A 118 -20.16 -0.29 5.99
CA VAL A 118 -21.12 -1.23 6.57
C VAL A 118 -20.64 -1.77 7.94
N PHE A 119 -19.42 -2.26 8.01
CA PHE A 119 -18.91 -2.99 9.16
C PHE A 119 -17.92 -2.20 10.02
N ASN A 120 -17.27 -1.18 9.46
CA ASN A 120 -16.31 -0.37 10.19
C ASN A 120 -16.90 1.03 10.46
N LYS A 121 -17.60 1.15 11.58
CA LYS A 121 -18.24 2.41 11.98
C LYS A 121 -17.26 3.39 12.62
N ASP A 122 -16.12 2.89 13.10
CA ASP A 122 -15.12 3.68 13.80
C ASP A 122 -14.14 4.36 12.82
N VAL A 123 -13.92 3.73 11.65
CA VAL A 123 -13.13 4.32 10.57
C VAL A 123 -14.05 4.66 9.41
N THR A 124 -14.50 5.89 9.39
CA THR A 124 -15.42 6.43 8.36
C THR A 124 -14.67 7.31 7.36
N TYR A 125 -15.32 7.64 6.26
CA TYR A 125 -14.80 8.65 5.32
C TYR A 125 -14.57 10.01 6.01
N ASN A 126 -15.41 10.38 6.97
CA ASN A 126 -15.24 11.64 7.69
C ASN A 126 -14.05 11.58 8.64
N SER A 127 -13.93 10.53 9.46
CA SER A 127 -12.78 10.39 10.37
C SER A 127 -11.44 10.32 9.64
N LEU A 128 -11.37 9.68 8.46
CA LEU A 128 -10.16 9.71 7.64
C LEU A 128 -9.92 11.08 7.02
N ASN A 129 -10.95 11.78 6.58
CA ASN A 129 -10.82 13.13 6.02
C ASN A 129 -10.23 14.11 7.05
N ASP A 130 -10.57 13.94 8.32
CA ASP A 130 -10.11 14.83 9.40
C ASP A 130 -8.62 14.62 9.74
N VAL A 131 -8.09 13.42 9.47
CA VAL A 131 -6.69 13.06 9.79
C VAL A 131 -5.79 12.91 8.58
N THR A 132 -6.33 12.87 7.34
CA THR A 132 -5.50 12.76 6.14
C THR A 132 -5.00 14.12 5.67
N ALA A 133 -3.75 14.16 5.22
CA ALA A 133 -3.15 15.33 4.58
C ALA A 133 -2.32 14.91 3.35
N LYS A 134 -2.13 15.84 2.41
CA LYS A 134 -1.17 15.64 1.32
C LYS A 134 0.25 15.70 1.87
N LEU A 135 1.16 14.96 1.23
CA LEU A 135 2.58 15.14 1.49
C LEU A 135 2.98 16.60 1.24
N PRO A 136 3.91 17.15 2.03
CA PRO A 136 4.45 18.50 1.80
C PRO A 136 5.01 18.64 0.38
N ASP A 137 4.93 19.87 -0.18
CA ASP A 137 5.44 20.15 -1.54
C ASP A 137 6.97 19.94 -1.64
N GLU A 138 7.69 20.14 -0.55
CA GLU A 138 9.14 19.92 -0.42
C GLU A 138 9.52 18.45 -0.20
N HIS A 139 8.56 17.51 -0.18
CA HIS A 139 8.87 16.09 0.00
C HIS A 139 9.71 15.55 -1.16
N ASP A 140 10.90 15.04 -0.84
CA ASP A 140 11.77 14.40 -1.82
C ASP A 140 11.35 12.94 -2.05
N ILE A 141 10.79 12.66 -3.20
CA ILE A 141 10.36 11.31 -3.60
C ILE A 141 11.51 10.33 -3.82
N LEU A 142 12.76 10.78 -3.81
CA LEU A 142 13.94 9.92 -3.92
C LEU A 142 14.52 9.54 -2.54
N ASP A 143 14.11 10.24 -1.47
CA ASP A 143 14.53 9.94 -0.10
C ASP A 143 13.64 8.89 0.55
N ARG A 144 14.09 7.62 0.48
CA ARG A 144 13.40 6.47 1.08
C ARG A 144 13.27 6.59 2.59
N SER A 145 14.24 7.18 3.28
CA SER A 145 14.22 7.31 4.75
C SER A 145 13.17 8.33 5.18
N ASN A 146 13.11 9.47 4.50
CA ASN A 146 12.07 10.45 4.72
C ASN A 146 10.68 9.88 4.35
N ALA A 147 10.56 9.18 3.22
CA ALA A 147 9.34 8.49 2.84
C ALA A 147 8.84 7.51 3.91
N MET A 148 9.73 6.75 4.55
CA MET A 148 9.38 5.84 5.65
C MET A 148 8.87 6.61 6.88
N SER A 149 9.52 7.70 7.26
CA SER A 149 9.09 8.57 8.37
C SER A 149 7.71 9.15 8.11
N MET A 150 7.48 9.69 6.91
CA MET A 150 6.18 10.23 6.52
C MET A 150 5.10 9.14 6.44
N ALA A 151 5.45 7.93 5.97
CA ALA A 151 4.51 6.80 5.88
C ALA A 151 4.07 6.29 7.26
N ASP A 152 4.93 6.41 8.28
CA ASP A 152 4.65 5.96 9.65
C ASP A 152 3.86 7.00 10.48
N SER A 153 3.72 8.22 9.99
CA SER A 153 2.90 9.25 10.64
C SER A 153 1.43 8.82 10.69
N THR A 154 0.81 9.01 11.86
CA THR A 154 -0.59 8.68 12.13
C THR A 154 -1.47 9.92 12.29
N ASP A 155 -0.87 11.09 12.49
CA ASP A 155 -1.54 12.37 12.59
C ASP A 155 -0.57 13.48 12.12
N PRO A 156 -0.70 13.94 10.89
CA PRO A 156 -1.62 13.47 9.87
C PRO A 156 -1.21 12.13 9.22
N VAL A 157 -2.19 11.41 8.67
CA VAL A 157 -1.95 10.30 7.75
C VAL A 157 -1.70 10.87 6.36
N TYR A 158 -0.45 10.92 5.95
CA TYR A 158 -0.08 11.50 4.67
C TYR A 158 -0.55 10.64 3.48
N GLN A 159 -0.95 11.31 2.39
CA GLN A 159 -1.29 10.73 1.10
C GLN A 159 -0.52 11.44 -0.02
N GLY A 160 -0.20 10.71 -1.08
CA GLY A 160 0.58 11.17 -2.21
C GLY A 160 1.57 10.12 -2.68
N LEU A 161 2.53 10.54 -3.49
CA LEU A 161 3.66 9.73 -3.94
C LEU A 161 4.79 9.82 -2.92
N PHE A 162 5.01 8.75 -2.16
CA PHE A 162 6.03 8.70 -1.11
C PHE A 162 7.43 8.45 -1.65
N PHE A 163 7.54 7.56 -2.63
CA PHE A 163 8.84 7.16 -3.15
C PHE A 163 8.75 6.71 -4.60
N ARG A 164 9.77 7.07 -5.39
CA ARG A 164 9.97 6.58 -6.74
C ARG A 164 11.45 6.48 -7.06
N GLU A 165 11.86 5.33 -7.56
CA GLU A 165 13.22 5.05 -7.99
C GLU A 165 13.20 4.30 -9.33
N GLU A 166 14.07 4.67 -10.25
CA GLU A 166 14.19 3.99 -11.55
C GLU A 166 15.43 3.10 -11.56
N ILE A 167 15.21 1.82 -11.36
CA ILE A 167 16.23 0.77 -11.43
C ILE A 167 15.78 -0.36 -12.35
N PRO A 168 16.69 -1.20 -12.85
CA PRO A 168 16.32 -2.34 -13.69
C PRO A 168 15.31 -3.26 -13.00
N SER A 169 14.28 -3.65 -13.71
CA SER A 169 13.29 -4.62 -13.23
C SER A 169 13.86 -6.04 -13.26
N PHE A 170 13.16 -6.99 -12.61
CA PHE A 170 13.49 -8.42 -12.71
C PHE A 170 13.60 -8.90 -14.17
N ASP A 171 12.68 -8.46 -15.03
CA ASP A 171 12.68 -8.83 -16.45
C ASP A 171 13.92 -8.28 -17.20
N ASP A 172 14.39 -7.09 -16.84
CA ASP A 172 15.63 -6.53 -17.42
C ASP A 172 16.84 -7.36 -17.02
N HIS A 173 16.95 -7.76 -15.76
CA HIS A 173 18.03 -8.63 -15.30
C HIS A 173 17.99 -9.99 -15.99
N VAL A 174 16.81 -10.60 -16.15
CA VAL A 174 16.66 -11.87 -16.90
C VAL A 174 17.11 -11.70 -18.34
N LYS A 175 16.77 -10.57 -18.98
CA LYS A 175 17.21 -10.28 -20.35
C LYS A 175 18.74 -10.15 -20.43
N GLN A 176 19.35 -9.39 -19.52
CA GLN A 176 20.82 -9.23 -19.47
C GLN A 176 21.54 -10.58 -19.33
N VAL A 177 21.07 -11.45 -18.42
CA VAL A 177 21.64 -12.80 -18.25
C VAL A 177 21.51 -13.63 -19.53
N LYS A 178 20.35 -13.61 -20.19
CA LYS A 178 20.14 -14.35 -21.43
C LYS A 178 21.03 -13.85 -22.59
N ASP A 179 21.22 -12.54 -22.67
CA ASP A 179 22.07 -11.93 -23.70
C ASP A 179 23.55 -12.24 -23.42
N GLY A 180 23.99 -12.28 -22.17
CA GLY A 180 25.35 -12.69 -21.79
C GLY A 180 25.66 -14.19 -21.99
N LEU A 181 24.63 -15.06 -22.02
CA LEU A 181 24.81 -16.49 -22.30
C LEU A 181 24.86 -16.84 -23.80
N ARG A 182 24.61 -15.87 -24.68
CA ARG A 182 24.66 -16.04 -26.14
C ARG A 182 26.04 -15.75 -26.75
N HIS A 183 26.98 -15.35 -25.92
CA HIS A 183 28.40 -15.11 -26.26
C HIS A 183 29.28 -16.12 -25.54
#